data_524c0ed29ddb744ab80bde4828feee52
#
_entry.id   524c0ed29ddb744ab80bde4828feee52
#
_cell.length_a   1.000
_cell.length_b   1.000
_cell.length_c   1.000
_cell.angle_alpha   90.00
_cell.angle_beta   90.00
_cell.angle_gamma   90.00
#
_symmetry.space_group_name_H-M   'P 1'
#
loop_
_entity.id
_entity.type
_entity.pdbx_description
1 polymer ?
#
loop_
_entity_poly.entity_id
_entity_poly.type
_entity_poly.pdbx_seq_one_letter_code
_entity_poly.pdbx_strand_id
1 'polypeptide(L)'
;NRNNIGKVMNTVFEKYEQPAFDYVAWESAVYMPTPTIIEAAQALYSNHHVEEISRSDAKAHNLTVTSDAIKRIVAYSKAMHRKSIVFITGVPGAGKTLVGLNLASEFHNNEIGEHAVFLSGNLPLVTVLQEALTRDKVQREAEAGRRKSKTDARREVKSFIQIIHTYRDEYVGNNRKPTEHVAIFDESQRSWTKEELTSFMEKK
;
A
#
# COMPACT_ATOMS: atom_id res chain seq x y z
N ASN A 1 -40.48 3.16 -22.76
CA ASN A 1 -41.47 2.43 -23.55
C ASN A 1 -41.02 0.96 -23.67
N ARG A 2 -41.74 0.00 -23.08
CA ARG A 2 -41.40 -1.43 -23.06
C ARG A 2 -41.06 -2.01 -24.45
N ASN A 3 -41.66 -1.47 -25.49
CA ASN A 3 -41.49 -1.95 -26.88
C ASN A 3 -40.14 -1.56 -27.52
N ASN A 4 -39.32 -0.71 -26.89
CA ASN A 4 -38.04 -0.30 -27.45
C ASN A 4 -36.85 -1.08 -26.88
N ILE A 5 -37.02 -1.84 -25.78
CA ILE A 5 -35.91 -2.58 -25.15
C ILE A 5 -35.35 -3.63 -26.10
N GLY A 6 -36.23 -4.38 -26.77
CA GLY A 6 -35.79 -5.41 -27.72
C GLY A 6 -34.96 -4.82 -28.88
N LYS A 7 -35.39 -3.66 -29.43
CA LYS A 7 -34.65 -2.99 -30.50
C LYS A 7 -33.27 -2.50 -30.01
N VAL A 8 -33.19 -1.92 -28.80
CA VAL A 8 -31.93 -1.47 -28.21
C VAL A 8 -31.03 -2.65 -27.97
N MET A 9 -31.53 -3.75 -27.40
CA MET A 9 -30.76 -4.96 -27.19
C MET A 9 -30.20 -5.55 -28.48
N ASN A 10 -31.06 -5.67 -29.52
CA ASN A 10 -30.61 -6.15 -30.82
C ASN A 10 -29.50 -5.27 -31.42
N THR A 11 -29.65 -3.94 -31.36
CA THR A 11 -28.61 -3.01 -31.84
C THR A 11 -27.32 -3.16 -31.07
N VAL A 12 -27.40 -3.40 -29.76
CA VAL A 12 -26.20 -3.65 -28.93
C VAL A 12 -25.56 -4.98 -29.30
N PHE A 13 -26.32 -6.06 -29.43
CA PHE A 13 -25.81 -7.36 -29.83
C PHE A 13 -25.16 -7.31 -31.21
N GLU A 14 -25.82 -6.74 -32.23
CA GLU A 14 -25.26 -6.59 -33.59
C GLU A 14 -23.94 -5.80 -33.59
N LYS A 15 -23.85 -4.76 -32.76
CA LYS A 15 -22.64 -3.91 -32.69
C LYS A 15 -21.47 -4.51 -31.93
N TYR A 16 -21.74 -5.35 -30.92
CA TYR A 16 -20.75 -5.90 -30.00
C TYR A 16 -20.70 -7.43 -30.04
N GLU A 17 -21.26 -8.04 -31.07
CA GLU A 17 -21.19 -9.47 -31.29
C GLU A 17 -19.71 -9.89 -31.34
N GLN A 18 -19.35 -10.83 -30.48
CA GLN A 18 -18.04 -11.43 -30.41
C GLN A 18 -18.14 -12.93 -30.70
N PRO A 19 -17.06 -13.59 -31.13
CA PRO A 19 -17.07 -15.03 -31.24
C PRO A 19 -17.54 -15.68 -29.94
N ALA A 20 -18.28 -16.76 -30.06
CA ALA A 20 -18.75 -17.52 -28.89
C ALA A 20 -17.55 -17.93 -28.03
N PHE A 21 -17.56 -17.57 -26.76
CA PHE A 21 -16.54 -18.01 -25.80
C PHE A 21 -16.97 -19.34 -25.19
N ASP A 22 -15.99 -20.13 -24.75
CA ASP A 22 -16.22 -21.38 -24.06
C ASP A 22 -16.75 -21.10 -22.64
N TYR A 23 -18.07 -21.08 -22.49
CA TYR A 23 -18.72 -20.82 -21.21
C TYR A 23 -18.47 -21.93 -20.19
N VAL A 24 -18.23 -23.18 -20.63
CA VAL A 24 -17.96 -24.32 -19.75
C VAL A 24 -16.57 -24.15 -19.13
N ALA A 25 -15.58 -23.79 -19.93
CA ALA A 25 -14.24 -23.47 -19.43
C ALA A 25 -14.27 -22.24 -18.51
N TRP A 26 -15.10 -21.23 -18.82
CA TRP A 26 -15.26 -20.05 -17.96
C TRP A 26 -15.95 -20.39 -16.63
N GLU A 27 -17.03 -21.18 -16.66
CA GLU A 27 -17.75 -21.59 -15.45
C GLU A 27 -16.92 -22.52 -14.55
N SER A 28 -16.10 -23.38 -15.15
CA SER A 28 -15.19 -24.26 -14.43
C SER A 28 -13.88 -23.58 -13.97
N ALA A 29 -13.64 -22.34 -14.39
CA ALA A 29 -12.46 -21.61 -13.98
C ALA A 29 -12.44 -21.40 -12.47
N VAL A 30 -11.29 -21.67 -11.85
CA VAL A 30 -11.10 -21.46 -10.42
C VAL A 30 -11.27 -19.97 -10.09
N TYR A 31 -12.29 -19.65 -9.30
CA TYR A 31 -12.48 -18.29 -8.80
C TYR A 31 -11.32 -17.92 -7.88
N MET A 32 -10.52 -16.95 -8.30
CA MET A 32 -9.40 -16.44 -7.52
C MET A 32 -9.70 -14.99 -7.13
N PRO A 33 -10.27 -14.73 -5.95
CA PRO A 33 -10.57 -13.37 -5.51
C PRO A 33 -9.29 -12.55 -5.36
N THR A 34 -9.36 -11.25 -5.63
CA THR A 34 -8.26 -10.33 -5.33
C THR A 34 -8.02 -10.32 -3.82
N PRO A 35 -6.79 -10.46 -3.34
CA PRO A 35 -6.51 -10.42 -1.91
C PRO A 35 -6.95 -9.09 -1.32
N THR A 36 -7.42 -9.13 -0.10
CA THR A 36 -7.73 -7.92 0.67
C THR A 36 -6.44 -7.13 0.94
N ILE A 37 -6.57 -5.86 1.24
CA ILE A 37 -5.41 -5.01 1.61
C ILE A 37 -4.67 -5.58 2.84
N ILE A 38 -5.37 -6.30 3.71
CA ILE A 38 -4.79 -6.93 4.89
C ILE A 38 -3.92 -8.12 4.48
N GLU A 39 -4.45 -9.03 3.66
CA GLU A 39 -3.71 -10.18 3.15
C GLU A 39 -2.49 -9.74 2.32
N ALA A 40 -2.66 -8.72 1.48
CA ALA A 40 -1.57 -8.14 0.73
C ALA A 40 -0.48 -7.55 1.65
N ALA A 41 -0.87 -6.80 2.68
CA ALA A 41 0.08 -6.22 3.64
C ALA A 41 0.81 -7.31 4.45
N GLN A 42 0.11 -8.38 4.87
CA GLN A 42 0.72 -9.51 5.56
C GLN A 42 1.73 -10.24 4.68
N ALA A 43 1.38 -10.50 3.43
CA ALA A 43 2.28 -11.15 2.49
C ALA A 43 3.54 -10.31 2.23
N LEU A 44 3.40 -9.00 1.97
CA LEU A 44 4.53 -8.08 1.78
C LEU A 44 5.41 -7.99 3.03
N TYR A 45 4.80 -7.85 4.20
CA TYR A 45 5.54 -7.80 5.47
C TYR A 45 6.29 -9.12 5.79
N SER A 46 5.85 -10.22 5.15
CA SER A 46 6.47 -11.56 5.23
C SER A 46 7.50 -11.81 4.13
N ASN A 47 7.95 -10.79 3.41
CA ASN A 47 8.89 -10.87 2.29
C ASN A 47 8.37 -11.62 1.04
N HIS A 48 7.06 -11.71 0.86
CA HIS A 48 6.50 -12.16 -0.42
C HIS A 48 6.57 -11.04 -1.46
N HIS A 49 6.82 -11.40 -2.70
CA HIS A 49 6.90 -10.43 -3.79
C HIS A 49 5.50 -10.02 -4.28
N VAL A 50 5.42 -8.81 -4.84
CA VAL A 50 4.16 -8.24 -5.37
C VAL A 50 3.56 -9.09 -6.47
N GLU A 51 4.39 -9.77 -7.25
CA GLU A 51 3.98 -10.69 -8.32
C GLU A 51 3.11 -11.83 -7.78
N GLU A 52 3.42 -12.33 -6.59
CA GLU A 52 2.66 -13.40 -5.93
C GLU A 52 1.29 -12.93 -5.42
N ILE A 53 1.17 -11.63 -5.14
CA ILE A 53 -0.02 -11.01 -4.58
C ILE A 53 -0.93 -10.46 -5.69
N SER A 54 -0.33 -9.95 -6.76
CA SER A 54 -1.06 -9.37 -7.89
C SER A 54 -1.46 -10.48 -8.87
N ARG A 55 -2.77 -10.68 -9.02
CA ARG A 55 -3.35 -11.73 -9.88
C ARG A 55 -3.59 -11.30 -11.32
N SER A 56 -3.12 -10.16 -11.70
CA SER A 56 -3.19 -9.65 -13.07
C SER A 56 -1.79 -9.26 -13.50
N ASP A 57 -1.26 -9.92 -14.52
CA ASP A 57 0.09 -9.68 -15.04
C ASP A 57 0.33 -8.20 -15.35
N ALA A 58 -0.67 -7.51 -15.92
CA ALA A 58 -0.57 -6.09 -16.20
C ALA A 58 -0.47 -5.23 -14.93
N LYS A 59 -1.15 -5.59 -13.84
CA LYS A 59 -1.05 -4.87 -12.57
C LYS A 59 0.27 -5.17 -11.87
N ALA A 60 0.70 -6.43 -11.85
CA ALA A 60 2.00 -6.82 -11.30
C ALA A 60 3.12 -6.06 -12.00
N HIS A 61 3.14 -6.08 -13.33
CA HIS A 61 4.14 -5.37 -14.13
C HIS A 61 4.18 -3.86 -13.82
N ASN A 62 3.03 -3.20 -13.76
CA ASN A 62 2.96 -1.77 -13.44
C ASN A 62 3.45 -1.47 -12.01
N LEU A 63 3.14 -2.33 -11.04
CA LEU A 63 3.62 -2.19 -9.66
C LEU A 63 5.14 -2.32 -9.59
N THR A 64 5.71 -3.32 -10.24
CA THR A 64 7.16 -3.57 -10.30
C THR A 64 7.89 -2.41 -10.96
N VAL A 65 7.44 -1.97 -12.14
CA VAL A 65 8.04 -0.83 -12.86
C VAL A 65 8.00 0.44 -12.01
N THR A 66 6.89 0.70 -11.34
CA THR A 66 6.74 1.88 -10.47
C THR A 66 7.66 1.78 -9.25
N SER A 67 7.70 0.64 -8.58
CA SER A 67 8.56 0.41 -7.42
C SER A 67 10.05 0.56 -7.79
N ASP A 68 10.47 0.00 -8.91
CA ASP A 68 11.86 0.10 -9.38
C ASP A 68 12.25 1.53 -9.77
N ALA A 69 11.32 2.29 -10.37
CA ALA A 69 11.57 3.69 -10.66
C ALA A 69 11.80 4.50 -9.37
N ILE A 70 10.99 4.25 -8.33
CA ILE A 70 11.13 4.94 -7.05
C ILE A 70 12.42 4.53 -6.33
N LYS A 71 12.76 3.23 -6.33
CA LYS A 71 14.03 2.74 -5.76
C LYS A 71 15.25 3.42 -6.41
N ARG A 72 15.24 3.60 -7.74
CA ARG A 72 16.30 4.35 -8.43
C ARG A 72 16.36 5.80 -8.00
N ILE A 73 15.21 6.48 -7.81
CA ILE A 73 15.17 7.87 -7.33
C ILE A 73 15.73 7.96 -5.90
N VAL A 74 15.36 7.03 -5.03
CA VAL A 74 15.87 6.98 -3.64
C VAL A 74 17.40 6.80 -3.65
N ALA A 75 17.90 5.82 -4.39
CA ALA A 75 19.35 5.56 -4.52
C ALA A 75 20.10 6.78 -5.09
N TYR A 76 19.57 7.40 -6.14
CA TYR A 76 20.15 8.62 -6.71
C TYR A 76 20.17 9.78 -5.71
N SER A 77 19.05 10.00 -5.01
CA SER A 77 18.93 11.09 -4.01
C SER A 77 19.96 10.93 -2.89
N LYS A 78 20.14 9.69 -2.42
CA LYS A 78 21.14 9.33 -1.42
C LYS A 78 22.56 9.59 -1.91
N ALA A 79 22.90 9.10 -3.10
CA ALA A 79 24.22 9.28 -3.70
C ALA A 79 24.58 10.76 -3.93
N MET A 80 23.60 11.57 -4.27
CA MET A 80 23.77 13.02 -4.54
C MET A 80 23.53 13.90 -3.31
N HIS A 81 23.28 13.33 -2.13
CA HIS A 81 22.91 14.06 -0.91
C HIS A 81 21.76 15.05 -1.11
N ARG A 82 20.73 14.64 -1.88
CA ARG A 82 19.55 15.46 -2.21
C ARG A 82 18.30 14.89 -1.57
N LYS A 83 17.30 15.76 -1.37
CA LYS A 83 15.93 15.35 -1.02
C LYS A 83 15.10 15.30 -2.30
N SER A 84 14.26 14.29 -2.43
CA SER A 84 13.33 14.15 -3.55
C SER A 84 11.91 13.96 -3.03
N ILE A 85 10.95 14.49 -3.75
CA ILE A 85 9.53 14.26 -3.54
C ILE A 85 9.00 13.58 -4.79
N VAL A 86 8.33 12.44 -4.62
CA VAL A 86 7.77 11.64 -5.72
C VAL A 86 6.25 11.58 -5.55
N PHE A 87 5.52 11.98 -6.58
CA PHE A 87 4.06 11.89 -6.61
C PHE A 87 3.64 10.69 -7.46
N ILE A 88 2.91 9.76 -6.83
CA ILE A 88 2.32 8.61 -7.51
C ILE A 88 0.86 8.91 -7.79
N THR A 89 0.49 9.03 -9.06
CA THR A 89 -0.88 9.27 -9.49
C THR A 89 -1.45 8.06 -10.20
N GLY A 90 -2.76 7.92 -10.21
CA GLY A 90 -3.45 6.83 -10.89
C GLY A 90 -4.93 6.77 -10.52
N VAL A 91 -5.70 6.11 -11.36
CA VAL A 91 -7.14 5.92 -11.14
C VAL A 91 -7.42 5.13 -9.84
N PRO A 92 -8.63 5.23 -9.28
CA PRO A 92 -9.04 4.39 -8.17
C PRO A 92 -8.82 2.90 -8.49
N GLY A 93 -8.30 2.14 -7.53
CA GLY A 93 -8.00 0.71 -7.72
C GLY A 93 -6.72 0.39 -8.52
N ALA A 94 -5.93 1.38 -8.93
CA ALA A 94 -4.66 1.17 -9.67
C ALA A 94 -3.52 0.57 -8.81
N GLY A 95 -3.74 0.34 -7.50
CA GLY A 95 -2.73 -0.26 -6.63
C GLY A 95 -1.78 0.72 -5.95
N LYS A 96 -2.08 2.02 -5.91
CA LYS A 96 -1.21 3.04 -5.27
C LYS A 96 -0.81 2.69 -3.83
N THR A 97 -1.78 2.31 -3.01
CA THR A 97 -1.55 1.87 -1.61
C THR A 97 -0.66 0.63 -1.56
N LEU A 98 -0.85 -0.31 -2.50
CA LEU A 98 -0.04 -1.52 -2.57
C LEU A 98 1.41 -1.22 -2.95
N VAL A 99 1.66 -0.31 -3.89
CA VAL A 99 3.02 0.20 -4.20
C VAL A 99 3.67 0.78 -2.95
N GLY A 100 2.92 1.62 -2.22
CA GLY A 100 3.43 2.23 -0.99
C GLY A 100 3.80 1.21 0.08
N LEU A 101 2.95 0.22 0.33
CA LEU A 101 3.21 -0.87 1.27
C LEU A 101 4.39 -1.74 0.83
N ASN A 102 4.48 -2.07 -0.46
CA ASN A 102 5.58 -2.83 -1.02
C ASN A 102 6.92 -2.14 -0.81
N LEU A 103 7.01 -0.87 -1.18
CA LEU A 103 8.23 -0.07 -0.99
C LEU A 103 8.61 0.05 0.49
N ALA A 104 7.63 0.31 1.37
CA ALA A 104 7.90 0.39 2.79
C ALA A 104 8.44 -0.94 3.33
N SER A 105 7.86 -2.08 2.91
CA SER A 105 8.32 -3.41 3.30
C SER A 105 9.71 -3.72 2.78
N GLU A 106 9.99 -3.46 1.50
CA GLU A 106 11.30 -3.70 0.90
C GLU A 106 12.39 -2.90 1.61
N PHE A 107 12.15 -1.61 1.89
CA PHE A 107 13.13 -0.78 2.60
C PHE A 107 13.26 -1.15 4.08
N HIS A 108 12.18 -1.64 4.72
CA HIS A 108 12.23 -2.09 6.11
C HIS A 108 13.04 -3.38 6.29
N ASN A 109 12.96 -4.28 5.31
CA ASN A 109 13.61 -5.60 5.37
C ASN A 109 15.03 -5.61 4.79
N ASN A 110 15.45 -4.54 4.13
CA ASN A 110 16.80 -4.45 3.57
C ASN A 110 17.84 -4.25 4.68
N GLU A 111 18.88 -5.10 4.68
CA GLU A 111 20.06 -5.00 5.56
C GLU A 111 20.89 -3.71 5.34
N ILE A 112 20.54 -2.91 4.34
CA ILE A 112 21.27 -1.69 3.90
C ILE A 112 21.01 -0.50 4.85
N GLY A 113 20.22 -0.69 5.94
CA GLY A 113 19.99 0.35 6.95
C GLY A 113 19.11 1.52 6.48
N GLU A 114 18.28 1.29 5.48
CA GLU A 114 17.29 2.26 5.05
C GLU A 114 15.99 2.01 5.82
N HIS A 115 15.62 2.97 6.65
CA HIS A 115 14.36 2.92 7.36
C HIS A 115 13.28 3.64 6.56
N ALA A 116 12.22 2.92 6.21
CA ALA A 116 11.04 3.50 5.58
C ALA A 116 9.83 3.39 6.51
N VAL A 117 8.96 4.39 6.45
CA VAL A 117 7.69 4.40 7.16
C VAL A 117 6.54 4.60 6.19
N PHE A 118 5.49 3.80 6.35
CA PHE A 118 4.22 3.96 5.66
C PHE A 118 3.27 4.79 6.52
N LEU A 119 2.85 5.92 6.01
CA LEU A 119 2.02 6.92 6.69
C LEU A 119 0.67 7.02 5.99
N SER A 120 -0.42 6.85 6.72
CA SER A 120 -1.75 7.04 6.16
C SER A 120 -2.61 7.96 7.03
N GLY A 121 -3.42 8.79 6.37
CA GLY A 121 -4.44 9.61 7.01
C GLY A 121 -5.70 8.82 7.39
N ASN A 122 -5.79 7.54 7.04
CA ASN A 122 -6.92 6.67 7.33
C ASN A 122 -6.70 5.88 8.62
N LEU A 123 -7.11 6.44 9.76
CA LEU A 123 -6.96 5.82 11.08
C LEU A 123 -7.54 4.39 11.17
N PRO A 124 -8.77 4.10 10.71
CA PRO A 124 -9.29 2.73 10.70
C PRO A 124 -8.38 1.76 9.95
N LEU A 125 -7.90 2.13 8.75
CA LEU A 125 -6.99 1.30 7.96
C LEU A 125 -5.69 1.01 8.72
N VAL A 126 -5.04 2.04 9.26
CA VAL A 126 -3.80 1.89 10.03
C VAL A 126 -3.99 0.98 11.23
N THR A 127 -5.10 1.15 11.97
CA THR A 127 -5.41 0.33 13.16
C THR A 127 -5.58 -1.14 12.81
N VAL A 128 -6.31 -1.43 11.74
CA VAL A 128 -6.55 -2.81 11.28
C VAL A 128 -5.26 -3.44 10.77
N LEU A 129 -4.48 -2.72 9.96
CA LEU A 129 -3.19 -3.21 9.47
C LEU A 129 -2.21 -3.47 10.61
N GLN A 130 -2.08 -2.55 11.57
CA GLN A 130 -1.21 -2.73 12.73
C GLN A 130 -1.57 -3.98 13.55
N GLU A 131 -2.85 -4.22 13.81
CA GLU A 131 -3.29 -5.40 14.56
C GLU A 131 -3.07 -6.69 13.75
N ALA A 132 -3.39 -6.70 12.45
CA ALA A 132 -3.21 -7.86 11.58
C ALA A 132 -1.74 -8.26 11.47
N LEU A 133 -0.85 -7.31 11.21
CA LEU A 133 0.60 -7.56 11.11
C LEU A 133 1.22 -7.96 12.46
N THR A 134 0.69 -7.41 13.56
CA THR A 134 1.16 -7.80 14.90
C THR A 134 0.83 -9.26 15.19
N ARG A 135 -0.39 -9.70 14.88
CA ARG A 135 -0.80 -11.11 15.06
C ARG A 135 0.00 -12.05 14.18
N ASP A 136 0.12 -11.70 12.91
CA ASP A 136 0.88 -12.47 11.94
C ASP A 136 2.34 -12.64 12.38
N LYS A 137 2.99 -11.56 12.84
CA LYS A 137 4.36 -11.62 13.34
C LYS A 137 4.52 -12.53 14.56
N VAL A 138 3.61 -12.43 15.53
CA VAL A 138 3.64 -13.31 16.72
C VAL A 138 3.49 -14.77 16.32
N GLN A 139 2.58 -15.05 15.39
CA GLN A 139 2.33 -16.42 14.90
C GLN A 139 3.56 -16.97 14.18
N ARG A 140 4.14 -16.24 13.24
CA ARG A 140 5.35 -16.66 12.50
C ARG A 140 6.55 -16.90 13.43
N GLU A 141 6.75 -16.04 14.42
CA GLU A 141 7.80 -16.26 15.41
C GLU A 141 7.59 -17.54 16.22
N ALA A 142 6.34 -17.84 16.61
CA ALA A 142 5.98 -19.07 17.30
C ALA A 142 6.20 -20.30 16.41
N GLU A 143 5.80 -20.26 15.13
CA GLU A 143 6.04 -21.32 14.14
C GLU A 143 7.55 -21.57 13.90
N ALA A 144 8.36 -20.52 13.99
CA ALA A 144 9.82 -20.60 13.94
C ALA A 144 10.48 -21.01 15.28
N GLY A 145 9.68 -21.41 16.27
CA GLY A 145 10.18 -21.82 17.60
C GLY A 145 10.67 -20.66 18.48
N ARG A 146 10.45 -19.43 18.10
CA ARG A 146 10.86 -18.24 18.85
C ARG A 146 9.67 -17.63 19.58
N ARG A 147 9.86 -17.20 20.82
CA ARG A 147 8.83 -16.53 21.60
C ARG A 147 8.94 -15.01 21.45
N LYS A 148 7.94 -14.39 20.85
CA LYS A 148 7.85 -12.93 20.75
C LYS A 148 6.60 -12.42 21.45
N SER A 149 6.73 -11.39 22.29
CA SER A 149 5.57 -10.81 22.94
C SER A 149 4.73 -10.00 21.95
N LYS A 150 3.40 -9.97 22.16
CA LYS A 150 2.51 -9.14 21.35
C LYS A 150 2.88 -7.65 21.44
N THR A 151 3.39 -7.20 22.59
CA THR A 151 3.82 -5.82 22.82
C THR A 151 5.02 -5.46 21.97
N ASP A 152 6.03 -6.33 21.90
CA ASP A 152 7.24 -6.10 21.09
C ASP A 152 6.91 -6.15 19.59
N ALA A 153 6.13 -7.14 19.16
CA ALA A 153 5.67 -7.23 17.80
C ALA A 153 4.89 -5.96 17.39
N ARG A 154 4.01 -5.45 18.26
CA ARG A 154 3.26 -4.21 18.01
C ARG A 154 4.16 -2.98 17.92
N ARG A 155 5.22 -2.91 18.72
CA ARG A 155 6.19 -1.80 18.64
C ARG A 155 6.90 -1.78 17.29
N GLU A 156 7.34 -2.93 16.80
CA GLU A 156 7.98 -3.05 15.50
C GLU A 156 7.01 -2.71 14.35
N VAL A 157 5.77 -3.19 14.40
CA VAL A 157 4.77 -2.85 13.38
C VAL A 157 4.46 -1.35 13.40
N LYS A 158 4.41 -0.72 14.57
CA LYS A 158 4.20 0.72 14.68
C LYS A 158 5.35 1.57 14.14
N SER A 159 6.58 1.08 14.11
CA SER A 159 7.67 1.79 13.44
C SER A 159 7.55 1.72 11.91
N PHE A 160 6.87 0.70 11.39
CA PHE A 160 6.66 0.47 9.96
C PHE A 160 5.41 1.16 9.40
N ILE A 161 4.28 1.13 10.13
CA ILE A 161 3.01 1.75 9.72
C ILE A 161 2.54 2.72 10.80
N GLN A 162 2.34 3.99 10.43
CA GLN A 162 1.91 5.04 11.34
C GLN A 162 0.79 5.90 10.76
N ILE A 163 0.13 6.63 11.65
CA ILE A 163 -0.81 7.68 11.28
C ILE A 163 -0.01 8.96 10.99
N ILE A 164 -0.32 9.64 9.90
CA ILE A 164 0.35 10.88 9.48
C ILE A 164 0.44 11.89 10.64
N HIS A 165 -0.64 12.08 11.39
CA HIS A 165 -0.66 13.06 12.49
C HIS A 165 0.30 12.70 13.62
N THR A 166 0.40 11.42 13.98
CA THR A 166 1.33 10.94 15.02
C THR A 166 2.77 11.19 14.60
N TYR A 167 3.12 10.81 13.36
CA TYR A 167 4.45 11.04 12.81
C TYR A 167 4.81 12.52 12.75
N ARG A 168 3.88 13.35 12.28
CA ARG A 168 4.07 14.80 12.26
C ARG A 168 4.33 15.36 13.67
N ASP A 169 3.51 14.99 14.66
CA ASP A 169 3.62 15.52 16.02
C ASP A 169 4.92 15.12 16.71
N GLU A 170 5.51 13.99 16.30
CA GLU A 170 6.82 13.56 16.78
C GLU A 170 7.95 14.48 16.30
N TYR A 171 7.85 14.99 15.07
CA TYR A 171 8.94 15.78 14.46
C TYR A 171 8.69 17.28 14.39
N VAL A 172 7.43 17.73 14.46
CA VAL A 172 7.08 19.15 14.49
C VAL A 172 7.28 19.70 15.91
N GLY A 173 8.14 20.67 16.04
CA GLY A 173 8.41 21.33 17.33
C GLY A 173 9.59 20.78 18.13
N ASN A 174 10.23 19.71 17.63
CA ASN A 174 11.36 19.11 18.31
C ASN A 174 12.55 19.00 17.35
N ASN A 175 13.21 19.81 16.90
CA ASN A 175 14.41 19.83 16.01
C ASN A 175 15.14 18.49 15.80
N ARG A 176 14.48 17.37 16.03
CA ARG A 176 15.02 16.04 15.79
C ARG A 176 14.91 15.71 14.30
N LYS A 177 15.95 15.13 13.77
CA LYS A 177 15.91 14.58 12.40
C LYS A 177 15.13 13.27 12.43
N PRO A 178 14.20 13.03 11.47
CA PRO A 178 13.62 11.72 11.29
C PRO A 178 14.70 10.64 11.14
N THR A 179 14.46 9.50 11.74
CA THR A 179 15.31 8.32 11.56
C THR A 179 15.00 7.62 10.24
N GLU A 180 13.82 7.86 9.73
CA GLU A 180 13.35 7.33 8.46
C GLU A 180 13.95 8.12 7.30
N HIS A 181 14.55 7.40 6.38
CA HIS A 181 15.11 7.96 5.14
C HIS A 181 14.05 8.09 4.05
N VAL A 182 13.00 7.26 4.11
CA VAL A 182 11.90 7.24 3.14
C VAL A 182 10.57 7.31 3.89
N ALA A 183 9.80 8.37 3.65
CA ALA A 183 8.45 8.52 4.17
C ALA A 183 7.44 8.39 3.02
N ILE A 184 6.53 7.43 3.13
CA ILE A 184 5.53 7.10 2.11
C ILE A 184 4.17 7.54 2.64
N PHE A 185 3.57 8.51 1.96
CA PHE A 185 2.28 9.08 2.35
C PHE A 185 1.16 8.49 1.49
N ASP A 186 0.28 7.71 2.09
CA ASP A 186 -0.95 7.22 1.48
C ASP A 186 -2.12 8.11 1.87
N GLU A 187 -3.06 8.33 0.95
CA GLU A 187 -4.19 9.24 1.15
C GLU A 187 -3.75 10.65 1.60
N SER A 188 -2.69 11.17 0.98
CA SER A 188 -2.04 12.43 1.38
C SER A 188 -2.97 13.64 1.35
N GLN A 189 -4.10 13.60 0.60
CA GLN A 189 -5.15 14.61 0.64
C GLN A 189 -5.87 14.70 2.00
N ARG A 190 -5.72 13.70 2.87
CA ARG A 190 -6.22 13.73 4.26
C ARG A 190 -5.23 14.37 5.23
N SER A 191 -4.05 14.78 4.74
CA SER A 191 -3.12 15.61 5.50
C SER A 191 -3.75 16.99 5.69
N TRP A 192 -3.45 17.61 6.81
CA TRP A 192 -4.03 18.91 7.12
C TRP A 192 -3.66 19.98 6.09
N THR A 193 -4.61 20.87 5.84
CA THR A 193 -4.36 22.12 5.10
C THR A 193 -3.41 23.02 5.89
N LYS A 194 -2.89 24.04 5.23
CA LYS A 194 -2.04 25.04 5.89
C LYS A 194 -2.77 25.73 7.06
N GLU A 195 -4.06 26.01 6.87
CA GLU A 195 -4.92 26.67 7.86
C GLU A 195 -5.14 25.76 9.09
N GLU A 196 -5.41 24.48 8.87
CA GLU A 196 -5.58 23.50 9.96
C GLU A 196 -4.26 23.33 10.73
N LEU A 197 -3.12 23.27 10.03
CA LEU A 197 -1.81 23.18 10.65
C LEU A 197 -1.49 24.43 11.47
N THR A 198 -1.77 25.63 10.94
CA THR A 198 -1.56 26.90 11.64
C THR A 198 -2.42 26.97 12.91
N SER A 199 -3.72 26.64 12.79
CA SER A 199 -4.63 26.62 13.95
C SER A 199 -4.22 25.61 15.03
N PHE A 200 -3.59 24.52 14.65
CA PHE A 200 -3.06 23.54 15.60
C PHE A 200 -1.79 24.06 16.30
N MET A 201 -0.90 24.72 15.55
CA MET A 201 0.34 25.27 16.11
C MET A 201 0.07 26.44 17.07
N GLU A 202 -0.97 27.26 16.82
CA GLU A 202 -1.39 28.34 17.70
C GLU A 202 -1.99 27.86 19.03
N LYS A 203 -2.48 26.61 19.07
CA LYS A 203 -3.07 26.00 20.27
C LYS A 203 -2.07 25.23 21.13
N LYS A 204 -0.83 25.10 20.70
CA LYS A 204 0.29 24.49 21.44
C LYS A 204 1.18 25.53 22.08
#